data_fdb3808e25ccecda71696518f45c11df
#
_entry.id   fdb3808e25ccecda71696518f45c11df
#
_cell.length_a   1.000
_cell.length_b   1.000
_cell.length_c   1.000
_cell.angle_alpha   90.00
_cell.angle_beta   90.00
_cell.angle_gamma   90.00
#
_symmetry.space_group_name_H-M   'P 1'
#
loop_
_entity.id
_entity.type
_entity.pdbx_description
1 polymer ?
#
loop_
_entity_poly.entity_id
_entity_poly.type
_entity_poly.pdbx_seq_one_letter_code
_entity_poly.pdbx_strand_id
1 'polypeptide(L)'
;MLNLTEFYYLNSTTITFNFSDWKTNNFIGFFQNLKKNSKIIEVVTTNHNMTLFLKEAIEHGEILNIINESINSNKKNDNKSKTIHLPICFDDSFQDDILKLYDGDLKLTRKFKETFLKNKFTLEYYGFLPGFGYLSGLESKLHLPRKKIPSSKIGKGTVAIGGEYVGIYPQDSPGGWNCIGNCPIPLVDFDSNLKININVFDQVIFEEIELENYKKIKLDYELDVYDFKIL
;
A
#
# COMPACT_ATOMS: atom_id res chain seq x y z
N MET A 1 5.91 0.62 -23.41
CA MET A 1 7.37 0.66 -23.16
C MET A 1 7.56 1.42 -21.88
N LEU A 2 8.32 0.89 -20.92
CA LEU A 2 8.67 1.66 -19.71
C LEU A 2 9.53 2.85 -20.15
N ASN A 3 8.98 4.07 -20.04
CA ASN A 3 9.74 5.29 -20.29
C ASN A 3 10.45 5.69 -18.99
N LEU A 4 11.73 5.36 -18.89
CA LEU A 4 12.62 5.91 -17.88
C LEU A 4 12.93 7.35 -18.30
N THR A 5 12.42 8.32 -17.56
CA THR A 5 12.53 9.74 -17.96
C THR A 5 13.78 10.42 -17.43
N GLU A 6 14.26 10.00 -16.27
CA GLU A 6 15.42 10.61 -15.63
C GLU A 6 16.11 9.61 -14.70
N PHE A 7 17.43 9.73 -14.58
CA PHE A 7 18.29 8.80 -13.86
C PHE A 7 19.30 9.59 -13.01
N TYR A 8 19.29 9.34 -11.70
CA TYR A 8 20.11 10.08 -10.75
C TYR A 8 20.94 9.15 -9.87
N TYR A 9 22.22 9.47 -9.71
CA TYR A 9 23.05 8.87 -8.68
C TYR A 9 22.94 9.70 -7.41
N LEU A 10 22.38 9.16 -6.35
CA LEU A 10 22.38 9.79 -5.02
C LEU A 10 23.74 9.63 -4.34
N ASN A 11 24.39 8.49 -4.59
CA ASN A 11 25.78 8.19 -4.24
C ASN A 11 26.28 7.02 -5.10
N SER A 12 27.49 6.50 -4.83
CA SER A 12 28.11 5.42 -5.61
C SER A 12 27.33 4.09 -5.62
N THR A 13 26.44 3.86 -4.64
CA THR A 13 25.66 2.63 -4.48
C THR A 13 24.17 2.85 -4.45
N THR A 14 23.68 4.07 -4.67
CA THR A 14 22.24 4.38 -4.63
C THR A 14 21.84 5.16 -5.86
N ILE A 15 20.90 4.61 -6.59
CA ILE A 15 20.46 5.14 -7.89
C ILE A 15 18.95 5.29 -7.86
N THR A 16 18.47 6.45 -8.26
CA THR A 16 17.03 6.73 -8.40
C THR A 16 16.71 7.05 -9.84
N PHE A 17 15.59 6.56 -10.33
CA PHE A 17 15.06 6.91 -11.63
C PHE A 17 13.55 7.15 -11.57
N ASN A 18 13.09 8.06 -12.42
CA ASN A 18 11.69 8.41 -12.58
C ASN A 18 11.08 7.58 -13.72
N PHE A 19 9.81 7.25 -13.59
CA PHE A 19 9.06 6.57 -14.64
C PHE A 19 7.64 7.13 -14.73
N SER A 20 7.10 7.17 -15.96
CA SER A 20 5.80 7.78 -16.24
C SER A 20 4.63 6.79 -16.20
N ASP A 21 4.88 5.49 -16.41
CA ASP A 21 3.83 4.48 -16.61
C ASP A 21 4.05 3.20 -15.80
N TRP A 22 3.89 3.29 -14.48
CA TRP A 22 4.06 2.15 -13.59
C TRP A 22 2.81 1.25 -13.44
N LYS A 23 1.63 1.71 -13.88
CA LYS A 23 0.35 0.96 -13.79
C LYS A 23 0.21 -0.20 -14.79
N THR A 24 1.28 -0.62 -15.45
CA THR A 24 1.24 -1.69 -16.44
C THR A 24 1.71 -3.02 -15.87
N ASN A 25 1.13 -4.14 -16.34
CA ASN A 25 1.59 -5.50 -15.98
C ASN A 25 3.09 -5.72 -16.24
N ASN A 26 3.67 -4.97 -17.17
CA ASN A 26 5.09 -4.99 -17.49
C ASN A 26 5.95 -4.45 -16.33
N PHE A 27 5.40 -3.53 -15.51
CA PHE A 27 6.15 -2.94 -14.40
C PHE A 27 6.33 -3.93 -13.23
N ILE A 28 5.32 -4.75 -12.94
CA ILE A 28 5.39 -5.76 -11.86
C ILE A 28 6.54 -6.72 -12.11
N GLY A 29 6.61 -7.28 -13.31
CA GLY A 29 7.67 -8.18 -13.67
C GLY A 29 9.06 -7.50 -13.72
N PHE A 30 9.13 -6.26 -14.20
CA PHE A 30 10.35 -5.44 -14.15
C PHE A 30 10.86 -5.28 -12.71
N PHE A 31 10.00 -4.83 -11.80
CA PHE A 31 10.30 -4.69 -10.38
C PHE A 31 10.79 -6.01 -9.75
N GLN A 32 10.10 -7.11 -10.03
CA GLN A 32 10.47 -8.41 -9.49
C GLN A 32 11.81 -8.92 -10.06
N ASN A 33 12.10 -8.64 -11.33
CA ASN A 33 13.38 -9.01 -11.95
C ASN A 33 14.54 -8.22 -11.35
N LEU A 34 14.33 -6.90 -11.10
CA LEU A 34 15.32 -6.09 -10.39
C LEU A 34 15.61 -6.64 -8.99
N LYS A 35 14.58 -7.01 -8.23
CA LYS A 35 14.75 -7.60 -6.88
C LYS A 35 15.50 -8.94 -6.88
N LYS A 36 15.49 -9.67 -7.98
CA LYS A 36 16.23 -10.95 -8.12
C LYS A 36 17.68 -10.76 -8.55
N ASN A 37 18.07 -9.56 -8.97
CA ASN A 37 19.43 -9.31 -9.42
C ASN A 37 20.41 -9.37 -8.24
N SER A 38 21.48 -10.17 -8.40
CA SER A 38 22.46 -10.42 -7.32
C SER A 38 23.25 -9.19 -6.88
N LYS A 39 23.31 -8.14 -7.70
CA LYS A 39 24.01 -6.87 -7.41
C LYS A 39 23.14 -5.86 -6.67
N ILE A 40 21.83 -6.09 -6.58
CA ILE A 40 20.86 -5.23 -5.92
C ILE A 40 20.59 -5.77 -4.52
N ILE A 41 20.69 -4.91 -3.52
CA ILE A 41 20.31 -5.22 -2.13
C ILE A 41 18.80 -5.06 -1.97
N GLU A 42 18.29 -3.92 -2.46
CA GLU A 42 16.90 -3.52 -2.25
C GLU A 42 16.40 -2.67 -3.43
N VAL A 43 15.12 -2.78 -3.71
CA VAL A 43 14.39 -1.94 -4.67
C VAL A 43 13.24 -1.29 -3.91
N VAL A 44 13.27 0.03 -3.80
CA VAL A 44 12.23 0.84 -3.16
C VAL A 44 11.46 1.60 -4.22
N THR A 45 10.16 1.51 -4.20
CA THR A 45 9.26 2.26 -5.08
C THR A 45 8.54 3.35 -4.30
N THR A 46 8.23 4.44 -4.97
CA THR A 46 7.31 5.49 -4.53
C THR A 46 6.35 5.81 -5.67
N ASN A 47 5.55 6.87 -5.55
CA ASN A 47 4.53 7.21 -6.55
C ASN A 47 5.07 7.31 -8.01
N HIS A 48 6.26 7.88 -8.22
CA HIS A 48 6.84 8.08 -9.57
C HIS A 48 8.32 7.71 -9.65
N ASN A 49 8.90 7.22 -8.56
CA ASN A 49 10.32 6.96 -8.46
C ASN A 49 10.59 5.52 -8.04
N MET A 50 11.71 4.99 -8.52
CA MET A 50 12.28 3.75 -8.04
C MET A 50 13.73 3.97 -7.66
N THR A 51 14.12 3.52 -6.49
CA THR A 51 15.49 3.60 -5.99
C THR A 51 16.06 2.21 -5.85
N LEU A 52 17.24 2.01 -6.43
CA LEU A 52 18.03 0.80 -6.31
C LEU A 52 19.14 1.03 -5.29
N PHE A 53 19.23 0.15 -4.31
CA PHE A 53 20.37 0.04 -3.40
C PHE A 53 21.27 -1.09 -3.86
N LEU A 54 22.51 -0.79 -4.19
CA LEU A 54 23.48 -1.72 -4.77
C LEU A 54 24.45 -2.24 -3.69
N LYS A 55 24.96 -3.46 -3.86
CA LYS A 55 25.97 -4.03 -2.98
C LYS A 55 27.31 -3.31 -3.06
N GLU A 56 27.64 -2.83 -4.25
CA GLU A 56 28.87 -2.11 -4.57
C GLU A 56 28.62 -1.10 -5.68
N ALA A 57 29.53 -0.17 -5.87
CA ALA A 57 29.48 0.74 -6.99
C ALA A 57 29.66 -0.02 -8.29
N ILE A 58 28.80 0.22 -9.26
CA ILE A 58 28.87 -0.35 -10.60
C ILE A 58 28.82 0.77 -11.65
N GLU A 59 29.37 0.46 -12.82
CA GLU A 59 29.44 1.42 -13.91
C GLU A 59 28.06 1.73 -14.51
N HIS A 60 27.90 2.95 -15.03
CA HIS A 60 26.62 3.40 -15.62
C HIS A 60 26.12 2.45 -16.73
N GLY A 61 27.02 1.99 -17.61
CA GLY A 61 26.67 1.03 -18.68
C GLY A 61 26.13 -0.29 -18.16
N GLU A 62 26.66 -0.77 -17.05
CA GLU A 62 26.19 -1.99 -16.40
C GLU A 62 24.82 -1.82 -15.76
N ILE A 63 24.54 -0.66 -15.14
CA ILE A 63 23.21 -0.34 -14.63
C ILE A 63 22.17 -0.37 -15.75
N LEU A 64 22.49 0.26 -16.89
CA LEU A 64 21.58 0.25 -18.04
C LEU A 64 21.34 -1.17 -18.57
N ASN A 65 22.35 -2.04 -18.55
CA ASN A 65 22.20 -3.45 -18.94
C ASN A 65 21.25 -4.17 -17.97
N ILE A 66 21.44 -4.03 -16.65
CA ILE A 66 20.56 -4.64 -15.65
C ILE A 66 19.11 -4.19 -15.84
N ILE A 67 18.88 -2.91 -16.07
CA ILE A 67 17.55 -2.34 -16.32
C ILE A 67 16.94 -2.93 -17.60
N ASN A 68 17.70 -2.93 -18.71
CA ASN A 68 17.23 -3.44 -20.01
C ASN A 68 16.93 -4.94 -19.96
N GLU A 69 17.78 -5.74 -19.32
CA GLU A 69 17.55 -7.17 -19.12
C GLU A 69 16.29 -7.41 -18.26
N SER A 70 16.10 -6.61 -17.20
CA SER A 70 14.92 -6.72 -16.34
C SER A 70 13.62 -6.36 -17.08
N ILE A 71 13.65 -5.41 -18.01
CA ILE A 71 12.53 -5.06 -18.90
C ILE A 71 12.23 -6.21 -19.89
N ASN A 72 13.27 -6.75 -20.52
CA ASN A 72 13.12 -7.74 -21.60
C ASN A 72 12.72 -9.13 -21.08
N SER A 73 13.13 -9.48 -19.86
CA SER A 73 12.78 -10.77 -19.22
C SER A 73 11.29 -10.87 -18.88
N ASN A 74 10.55 -9.77 -18.89
CA ASN A 74 9.12 -9.72 -18.59
C ASN A 74 8.21 -10.46 -19.57
N LYS A 75 8.70 -10.80 -20.76
CA LYS A 75 7.87 -11.47 -21.79
C LYS A 75 7.50 -12.92 -21.44
N LYS A 76 8.01 -13.49 -20.32
CA LYS A 76 7.85 -14.91 -19.97
C LYS A 76 7.23 -15.20 -18.59
N ASN A 77 7.01 -14.21 -17.74
CA ASN A 77 6.52 -14.47 -16.38
C ASN A 77 5.09 -13.97 -16.20
N ASP A 78 4.15 -14.91 -16.10
CA ASP A 78 2.79 -14.71 -15.56
C ASP A 78 2.85 -14.43 -14.04
N ASN A 79 3.48 -13.35 -13.65
CA ASN A 79 3.46 -12.91 -12.26
C ASN A 79 2.11 -12.25 -11.98
N LYS A 80 1.13 -13.07 -11.61
CA LYS A 80 -0.20 -12.60 -11.22
C LYS A 80 -0.09 -11.92 -9.86
N SER A 81 -0.59 -10.68 -9.77
CA SER A 81 -0.86 -10.04 -8.50
C SER A 81 -1.92 -10.84 -7.75
N LYS A 82 -1.75 -11.02 -6.45
CA LYS A 82 -2.77 -11.63 -5.59
C LYS A 82 -3.85 -10.62 -5.28
N THR A 83 -5.06 -11.08 -5.04
CA THR A 83 -6.11 -10.27 -4.45
C THR A 83 -6.34 -10.74 -3.02
N ILE A 84 -6.27 -9.81 -2.09
CA ILE A 84 -6.40 -10.08 -0.65
C ILE A 84 -7.64 -9.35 -0.15
N HIS A 85 -8.48 -10.06 0.57
CA HIS A 85 -9.67 -9.52 1.18
C HIS A 85 -9.37 -9.12 2.62
N LEU A 86 -9.55 -7.84 2.95
CA LEU A 86 -9.30 -7.29 4.28
C LEU A 86 -10.61 -6.84 4.92
N PRO A 87 -10.88 -7.25 6.17
CA PRO A 87 -12.03 -6.77 6.90
C PRO A 87 -11.88 -5.29 7.27
N ILE A 88 -12.96 -4.52 7.17
CA ILE A 88 -13.04 -3.15 7.66
C ILE A 88 -14.30 -2.96 8.50
N CYS A 89 -14.13 -2.40 9.69
CA CYS A 89 -15.23 -2.00 10.56
C CYS A 89 -15.41 -0.49 10.50
N PHE A 90 -16.64 -0.06 10.19
CA PHE A 90 -17.04 1.35 10.16
C PHE A 90 -17.86 1.74 11.41
N ASP A 91 -17.54 1.17 12.56
CA ASP A 91 -18.15 1.62 13.81
C ASP A 91 -17.86 3.10 14.06
N ASP A 92 -18.79 3.82 14.70
CA ASP A 92 -18.69 5.25 14.92
C ASP A 92 -17.40 5.65 15.67
N SER A 93 -16.87 4.76 16.51
CA SER A 93 -15.59 4.96 17.20
C SER A 93 -14.38 4.96 16.27
N PHE A 94 -14.51 4.51 15.02
CA PHE A 94 -13.43 4.40 14.03
C PHE A 94 -13.54 5.39 12.87
N GLN A 95 -14.67 6.09 12.70
CA GLN A 95 -14.96 6.92 11.51
C GLN A 95 -15.21 8.40 11.83
N ASP A 96 -14.70 8.90 12.93
CA ASP A 96 -14.88 10.28 13.42
C ASP A 96 -14.72 11.35 12.33
N ASP A 97 -13.72 11.20 11.45
CA ASP A 97 -13.45 12.21 10.44
C ASP A 97 -14.51 12.22 9.32
N ILE A 98 -15.12 11.07 9.01
CA ILE A 98 -16.19 10.98 8.01
C ILE A 98 -17.51 11.50 8.57
N LEU A 99 -17.81 11.19 9.82
CA LEU A 99 -18.99 11.76 10.48
C LEU A 99 -18.91 13.29 10.53
N LYS A 100 -17.73 13.85 10.84
CA LYS A 100 -17.49 15.30 10.81
C LYS A 100 -17.59 15.89 9.41
N LEU A 101 -17.07 15.19 8.38
CA LEU A 101 -17.09 15.64 6.99
C LEU A 101 -18.53 15.84 6.47
N TYR A 102 -19.45 15.01 6.93
CA TYR A 102 -20.86 15.03 6.53
C TYR A 102 -21.80 15.59 7.61
N ASP A 103 -21.28 16.32 8.61
CA ASP A 103 -22.06 16.92 9.70
C ASP A 103 -23.04 15.93 10.38
N GLY A 104 -22.64 14.64 10.44
CA GLY A 104 -23.45 13.57 11.00
C GLY A 104 -24.58 13.07 10.09
N ASP A 105 -24.62 13.46 8.81
CA ASP A 105 -25.60 12.94 7.86
C ASP A 105 -25.35 11.45 7.57
N LEU A 106 -26.19 10.60 8.15
CA LEU A 106 -26.07 9.14 8.03
C LEU A 106 -26.29 8.64 6.59
N LYS A 107 -27.06 9.35 5.75
CA LYS A 107 -27.27 8.95 4.35
C LYS A 107 -26.02 9.19 3.52
N LEU A 108 -25.37 10.34 3.71
CA LEU A 108 -24.11 10.65 3.04
C LEU A 108 -23.00 9.74 3.51
N THR A 109 -22.90 9.50 4.81
CA THR A 109 -21.93 8.55 5.40
C THR A 109 -22.11 7.14 4.83
N ARG A 110 -23.36 6.65 4.75
CA ARG A 110 -23.67 5.35 4.15
C ARG A 110 -23.25 5.29 2.67
N LYS A 111 -23.60 6.32 1.90
CA LYS A 111 -23.23 6.40 0.48
C LYS A 111 -21.71 6.42 0.28
N PHE A 112 -20.97 7.08 1.17
CA PHE A 112 -19.51 7.06 1.19
C PHE A 112 -18.99 5.64 1.38
N LYS A 113 -19.45 4.92 2.41
CA LYS A 113 -19.05 3.52 2.70
C LYS A 113 -19.34 2.60 1.52
N GLU A 114 -20.56 2.63 0.99
CA GLU A 114 -20.98 1.81 -0.16
C GLU A 114 -20.12 2.09 -1.40
N THR A 115 -19.70 3.35 -1.60
CA THR A 115 -18.81 3.70 -2.70
C THR A 115 -17.39 3.23 -2.44
N PHE A 116 -16.88 3.42 -1.23
CA PHE A 116 -15.55 2.97 -0.83
C PHE A 116 -15.37 1.46 -1.02
N LEU A 117 -16.33 0.66 -0.59
CA LEU A 117 -16.30 -0.81 -0.69
C LEU A 117 -16.33 -1.35 -2.13
N LYS A 118 -16.74 -0.55 -3.10
CA LYS A 118 -16.72 -0.93 -4.53
C LYS A 118 -15.33 -0.80 -5.16
N ASN A 119 -14.40 -0.11 -4.50
CA ASN A 119 -13.08 0.09 -5.05
C ASN A 119 -12.21 -1.16 -4.85
N LYS A 120 -11.37 -1.41 -5.83
CA LYS A 120 -10.29 -2.37 -5.78
C LYS A 120 -8.98 -1.61 -5.72
N PHE A 121 -8.25 -1.81 -4.65
CA PHE A 121 -7.03 -1.08 -4.37
C PHE A 121 -5.80 -1.86 -4.85
N THR A 122 -4.72 -1.14 -5.12
CA THR A 122 -3.40 -1.73 -5.44
C THR A 122 -2.38 -1.18 -4.45
N LEU A 123 -1.63 -2.04 -3.79
CA LEU A 123 -0.51 -1.63 -2.95
C LEU A 123 0.63 -1.13 -3.85
N GLU A 124 0.86 0.17 -3.87
CA GLU A 124 1.88 0.77 -4.73
C GLU A 124 3.26 0.77 -4.10
N TYR A 125 3.34 1.13 -2.82
CA TYR A 125 4.59 1.18 -2.08
C TYR A 125 4.33 1.22 -0.57
N TYR A 126 5.38 0.96 0.19
CA TYR A 126 5.44 1.17 1.63
C TYR A 126 6.20 2.45 1.95
N GLY A 127 5.74 3.22 2.94
CA GLY A 127 6.41 4.46 3.35
C GLY A 127 5.82 5.02 4.64
N PHE A 128 6.27 6.18 5.09
CA PHE A 128 5.86 6.84 6.33
C PHE A 128 6.27 6.07 7.61
N LEU A 129 5.74 4.88 7.82
CA LEU A 129 6.06 3.99 8.94
C LEU A 129 6.35 2.58 8.40
N PRO A 130 7.19 1.77 9.08
CA PRO A 130 7.36 0.36 8.73
C PRO A 130 6.00 -0.35 8.69
N GLY A 131 5.65 -0.95 7.54
CA GLY A 131 4.38 -1.63 7.33
C GLY A 131 3.20 -0.74 6.90
N PHE A 132 3.36 0.59 6.80
CA PHE A 132 2.33 1.46 6.25
C PHE A 132 2.33 1.40 4.72
N GLY A 133 1.30 0.79 4.14
CA GLY A 133 1.14 0.66 2.69
C GLY A 133 0.28 1.77 2.10
N TYR A 134 0.71 2.29 0.95
CA TYR A 134 -0.05 3.24 0.15
C TYR A 134 -0.85 2.49 -0.89
N LEU A 135 -2.18 2.47 -0.72
CA LEU A 135 -3.13 1.80 -1.58
C LEU A 135 -3.76 2.82 -2.54
N SER A 136 -3.53 2.65 -3.83
CA SER A 136 -4.19 3.44 -4.88
C SER A 136 -5.45 2.76 -5.41
N GLY A 137 -6.21 3.47 -6.24
CA GLY A 137 -7.45 2.95 -6.84
C GLY A 137 -8.72 3.51 -6.20
N LEU A 138 -8.58 4.47 -5.28
CA LEU A 138 -9.71 5.18 -4.70
C LEU A 138 -10.41 6.03 -5.77
N GLU A 139 -11.71 5.92 -5.89
CA GLU A 139 -12.52 6.74 -6.80
C GLU A 139 -12.36 8.23 -6.48
N SER A 140 -12.13 9.07 -7.49
CA SER A 140 -11.76 10.49 -7.32
C SER A 140 -12.75 11.31 -6.47
N LYS A 141 -14.04 10.96 -6.51
CA LYS A 141 -15.06 11.62 -5.67
C LYS A 141 -14.89 11.35 -4.16
N LEU A 142 -14.07 10.37 -3.79
CA LEU A 142 -13.74 10.04 -2.39
C LEU A 142 -12.36 10.58 -1.97
N HIS A 143 -11.64 11.27 -2.86
CA HIS A 143 -10.37 11.87 -2.51
C HIS A 143 -10.55 12.94 -1.44
N LEU A 144 -9.81 12.85 -0.36
CA LEU A 144 -9.86 13.78 0.76
C LEU A 144 -8.49 14.41 0.98
N PRO A 145 -8.38 15.74 1.01
CA PRO A 145 -7.12 16.38 1.36
C PRO A 145 -6.70 16.00 2.78
N ARG A 146 -5.40 16.00 3.05
CA ARG A 146 -4.91 15.81 4.42
C ARG A 146 -5.50 16.87 5.35
N LYS A 147 -5.73 16.48 6.60
CA LYS A 147 -6.20 17.41 7.65
C LYS A 147 -5.22 18.57 7.80
N LYS A 148 -5.74 19.78 7.93
CA LYS A 148 -4.93 20.99 8.20
C LYS A 148 -4.16 20.87 9.52
N ILE A 149 -4.80 20.30 10.53
CA ILE A 149 -4.19 20.02 11.83
C ILE A 149 -4.16 18.49 11.98
N PRO A 150 -2.97 17.87 11.98
CA PRO A 150 -2.85 16.45 12.18
C PRO A 150 -3.39 16.03 13.55
N SER A 151 -3.97 14.83 13.63
CA SER A 151 -4.31 14.21 14.90
C SER A 151 -3.03 13.85 15.65
N SER A 152 -3.00 14.13 16.95
CA SER A 152 -1.87 13.77 17.83
C SER A 152 -1.70 12.25 17.95
N LYS A 153 -2.79 11.51 17.80
CA LYS A 153 -2.81 10.05 17.83
C LYS A 153 -3.85 9.49 16.85
N ILE A 154 -3.40 8.58 15.99
CA ILE A 154 -4.23 7.68 15.18
C ILE A 154 -3.87 6.27 15.63
N GLY A 155 -4.86 5.45 15.94
CA GLY A 155 -4.65 4.11 16.50
C GLY A 155 -4.21 3.08 15.43
N LYS A 156 -3.51 2.03 15.87
CA LYS A 156 -3.19 0.85 15.05
C LYS A 156 -4.47 0.29 14.39
N GLY A 157 -4.34 -0.13 13.14
CA GLY A 157 -5.45 -0.68 12.35
C GLY A 157 -6.34 0.37 11.68
N THR A 158 -6.20 1.66 12.02
CA THR A 158 -7.01 2.70 11.40
C THR A 158 -6.82 2.70 9.89
N VAL A 159 -7.93 2.56 9.16
CA VAL A 159 -7.99 2.79 7.70
C VAL A 159 -8.27 4.27 7.48
N ALA A 160 -7.44 4.91 6.67
CA ALA A 160 -7.55 6.34 6.45
C ALA A 160 -7.29 6.75 5.00
N ILE A 161 -7.81 7.93 4.61
CA ILE A 161 -7.64 8.54 3.30
C ILE A 161 -6.77 9.80 3.42
N GLY A 162 -5.75 9.87 2.55
CA GLY A 162 -4.90 11.05 2.40
C GLY A 162 -4.63 11.34 0.92
N GLY A 163 -5.28 12.37 0.38
CA GLY A 163 -5.28 12.63 -1.06
C GLY A 163 -6.04 11.54 -1.81
N GLU A 164 -5.39 10.91 -2.75
CA GLU A 164 -5.90 9.81 -3.58
C GLU A 164 -5.62 8.42 -3.00
N TYR A 165 -4.88 8.36 -1.89
CA TYR A 165 -4.44 7.10 -1.28
C TYR A 165 -5.29 6.69 -0.09
N VAL A 166 -5.38 5.38 0.08
CA VAL A 166 -5.85 4.73 1.30
C VAL A 166 -4.66 4.07 2.00
N GLY A 167 -4.66 4.03 3.32
CA GLY A 167 -3.63 3.33 4.10
C GLY A 167 -4.18 2.76 5.39
N ILE A 168 -3.48 1.76 5.91
CA ILE A 168 -3.76 1.15 7.22
C ILE A 168 -2.60 1.48 8.15
N TYR A 169 -2.88 2.11 9.28
CA TYR A 169 -1.86 2.43 10.27
C TYR A 169 -1.35 1.17 10.96
N PRO A 170 -0.06 0.82 10.84
CA PRO A 170 0.49 -0.42 11.42
C PRO A 170 0.69 -0.33 12.94
N GLN A 171 0.76 0.89 13.46
CA GLN A 171 0.94 1.20 14.89
C GLN A 171 0.33 2.56 15.22
N ASP A 172 0.19 2.85 16.51
CA ASP A 172 -0.22 4.17 16.97
C ASP A 172 0.80 5.23 16.56
N SER A 173 0.33 6.31 15.94
CA SER A 173 1.19 7.43 15.52
C SER A 173 0.39 8.71 15.32
N PRO A 174 1.04 9.90 15.34
CA PRO A 174 0.41 11.10 14.82
C PRO A 174 0.15 10.96 13.31
N GLY A 175 -0.87 11.66 12.80
CA GLY A 175 -1.14 11.63 11.37
C GLY A 175 -2.19 12.62 10.89
N GLY A 176 -2.09 13.02 9.61
CA GLY A 176 -2.99 13.99 8.99
C GLY A 176 -3.99 13.38 8.00
N TRP A 177 -4.13 12.05 7.94
CA TRP A 177 -5.10 11.42 7.08
C TRP A 177 -6.47 11.33 7.74
N ASN A 178 -7.54 11.27 6.94
CA ASN A 178 -8.92 11.20 7.42
C ASN A 178 -9.28 9.76 7.77
N CYS A 179 -9.58 9.51 9.04
CA CYS A 179 -9.93 8.18 9.55
C CYS A 179 -11.35 7.80 9.07
N ILE A 180 -11.46 6.64 8.42
CA ILE A 180 -12.73 6.18 7.84
C ILE A 180 -13.26 4.90 8.45
N GLY A 181 -12.41 4.12 9.12
CA GLY A 181 -12.74 2.83 9.71
C GLY A 181 -11.52 2.20 10.34
N ASN A 182 -11.63 0.95 10.76
CA ASN A 182 -10.51 0.18 11.31
C ASN A 182 -10.47 -1.24 10.76
N CYS A 183 -9.28 -1.70 10.40
CA CYS A 183 -8.98 -3.07 10.00
C CYS A 183 -8.31 -3.78 11.19
N PRO A 184 -8.83 -4.90 11.67
CA PRO A 184 -8.24 -5.61 12.80
C PRO A 184 -6.89 -6.27 12.48
N ILE A 185 -6.52 -6.32 11.19
CA ILE A 185 -5.36 -7.03 10.69
C ILE A 185 -4.42 -6.01 10.01
N PRO A 186 -3.13 -5.92 10.39
CA PRO A 186 -2.17 -5.05 9.72
C PRO A 186 -1.78 -5.60 8.34
N LEU A 187 -1.35 -4.71 7.41
CA LEU A 187 -0.81 -5.13 6.11
C LEU A 187 0.52 -5.89 6.25
N VAL A 188 1.31 -5.53 7.25
CA VAL A 188 2.56 -6.19 7.59
C VAL A 188 2.62 -6.31 9.10
N ASP A 189 2.95 -7.47 9.59
CA ASP A 189 3.27 -7.71 10.98
C ASP A 189 4.66 -8.35 11.07
N PHE A 190 5.54 -7.71 11.82
CA PHE A 190 6.92 -8.18 12.02
C PHE A 190 7.03 -9.17 13.18
N ASP A 191 6.05 -9.16 14.08
CA ASP A 191 6.06 -9.90 15.34
C ASP A 191 5.22 -11.19 15.28
N SER A 192 4.26 -11.28 14.34
CA SER A 192 3.37 -12.43 14.19
C SER A 192 3.93 -13.50 13.26
N ASN A 193 3.63 -14.76 13.57
CA ASN A 193 3.85 -15.90 12.67
C ASN A 193 2.86 -15.93 11.51
N LEU A 194 1.71 -15.26 11.66
CA LEU A 194 0.70 -15.06 10.62
C LEU A 194 1.16 -13.96 9.67
N LYS A 195 2.03 -14.32 8.71
CA LYS A 195 2.53 -13.36 7.72
C LYS A 195 1.50 -13.14 6.63
N ILE A 196 0.78 -12.01 6.68
CA ILE A 196 0.18 -11.47 5.46
C ILE A 196 1.34 -11.09 4.56
N ASN A 197 1.55 -11.86 3.51
CA ASN A 197 2.58 -11.57 2.54
C ASN A 197 1.97 -10.74 1.40
N ILE A 198 1.68 -9.46 1.69
CA ILE A 198 1.23 -8.50 0.68
C ILE A 198 2.47 -7.88 0.06
N ASN A 199 2.62 -8.08 -1.24
CA ASN A 199 3.70 -7.47 -2.00
C ASN A 199 3.22 -6.21 -2.70
N VAL A 200 4.16 -5.32 -3.00
CA VAL A 200 3.90 -4.20 -3.89
C VAL A 200 3.26 -4.73 -5.19
N PHE A 201 2.19 -4.09 -5.63
CA PHE A 201 1.28 -4.43 -6.74
C PHE A 201 0.25 -5.53 -6.47
N ASP A 202 0.21 -6.15 -5.31
CA ASP A 202 -0.93 -6.97 -4.90
C ASP A 202 -2.17 -6.09 -4.72
N GLN A 203 -3.33 -6.70 -4.89
CA GLN A 203 -4.62 -6.04 -4.83
C GLN A 203 -5.28 -6.26 -3.48
N VAL A 204 -6.01 -5.24 -3.02
CA VAL A 204 -6.76 -5.26 -1.77
C VAL A 204 -8.21 -4.92 -2.06
N ILE A 205 -9.12 -5.70 -1.50
CA ILE A 205 -10.56 -5.44 -1.46
C ILE A 205 -10.95 -5.39 0.02
N PHE A 206 -11.65 -4.33 0.42
CA PHE A 206 -12.19 -4.25 1.77
C PHE A 206 -13.59 -4.85 1.84
N GLU A 207 -13.82 -5.64 2.89
CA GLU A 207 -15.13 -6.22 3.22
C GLU A 207 -15.61 -5.66 4.56
N GLU A 208 -16.81 -5.05 4.56
CA GLU A 208 -17.40 -4.50 5.78
C GLU A 208 -17.72 -5.62 6.77
N ILE A 209 -17.37 -5.39 8.02
CA ILE A 209 -17.69 -6.27 9.14
C ILE A 209 -18.29 -5.47 10.30
N GLU A 210 -19.18 -6.11 11.05
CA GLU A 210 -19.74 -5.57 12.27
C GLU A 210 -18.72 -5.56 13.42
N LEU A 211 -18.94 -4.69 14.41
CA LEU A 211 -18.03 -4.51 15.55
C LEU A 211 -17.75 -5.81 16.32
N GLU A 212 -18.74 -6.70 16.43
CA GLU A 212 -18.58 -7.99 17.09
C GLU A 212 -17.57 -8.89 16.35
N ASN A 213 -17.72 -8.97 15.02
CA ASN A 213 -16.79 -9.70 14.16
C ASN A 213 -15.39 -9.07 14.15
N TYR A 214 -15.32 -7.73 14.19
CA TYR A 214 -14.05 -7.02 14.34
C TYR A 214 -13.30 -7.46 15.60
N LYS A 215 -13.97 -7.49 16.75
CA LYS A 215 -13.37 -7.90 18.03
C LYS A 215 -12.91 -9.35 18.00
N LYS A 216 -13.72 -10.24 17.39
CA LYS A 216 -13.37 -11.65 17.22
C LYS A 216 -12.13 -11.82 16.34
N ILE A 217 -12.13 -11.23 15.14
CA ILE A 217 -11.00 -11.32 14.19
C ILE A 217 -9.72 -10.76 14.81
N LYS A 218 -9.83 -9.64 15.55
CA LYS A 218 -8.69 -9.04 16.23
C LYS A 218 -8.09 -10.01 17.27
N LEU A 219 -8.94 -10.66 18.06
CA LEU A 219 -8.50 -11.65 19.04
C LEU A 219 -7.88 -12.89 18.35
N ASP A 220 -8.55 -13.42 17.31
CA ASP A 220 -8.04 -14.57 16.55
C ASP A 220 -6.67 -14.26 15.92
N TYR A 221 -6.47 -13.01 15.47
CA TYR A 221 -5.19 -12.55 14.94
C TYR A 221 -4.12 -12.45 16.03
N GLU A 222 -4.44 -11.87 17.19
CA GLU A 222 -3.53 -11.75 18.35
C GLU A 222 -3.13 -13.11 18.91
N LEU A 223 -3.96 -14.16 18.72
CA LEU A 223 -3.70 -15.54 19.12
C LEU A 223 -3.02 -16.39 18.03
N ASP A 224 -2.64 -15.81 16.90
CA ASP A 224 -2.06 -16.49 15.74
C ASP A 224 -2.93 -17.62 15.14
N VAL A 225 -4.27 -17.54 15.27
CA VAL A 225 -5.23 -18.52 14.74
C VAL A 225 -6.09 -18.00 13.60
N TYR A 226 -5.89 -16.76 13.18
CA TYR A 226 -6.65 -16.16 12.08
C TYR A 226 -6.23 -16.74 10.72
N ASP A 227 -7.21 -17.18 9.92
CA ASP A 227 -6.98 -17.67 8.56
C ASP A 227 -7.33 -16.61 7.53
N PHE A 228 -6.34 -16.25 6.70
CA PHE A 228 -6.48 -15.21 5.68
C PHE A 228 -7.16 -15.72 4.43
N LYS A 229 -8.13 -14.98 3.91
CA LYS A 229 -8.70 -15.22 2.59
C LYS A 229 -7.80 -14.62 1.50
N ILE A 230 -7.09 -15.48 0.78
CA ILE A 230 -6.29 -15.12 -0.41
C ILE A 230 -6.96 -15.77 -1.63
N LEU A 231 -7.24 -14.97 -2.66
CA LEU A 231 -7.81 -15.44 -3.93
C LEU A 231 -6.82 -15.26 -5.08
#